data_16283ac70239b5805dab27a50ac38ac9
#
_entry.id   16283ac70239b5805dab27a50ac38ac9
#
_cell.length_a   1.000
_cell.length_b   1.000
_cell.length_c   1.000
_cell.angle_alpha   90.00
_cell.angle_beta   90.00
_cell.angle_gamma   90.00
#
_symmetry.space_group_name_H-M   'P 1'
#
loop_
_entity.id
_entity.type
_entity.pdbx_description
1 polymer ?
#
loop_
_entity_poly.entity_id
_entity_poly.type
_entity_poly.pdbx_seq_one_letter_code
_entity_poly.pdbx_strand_id
1 'polypeptide(L)'
;MGNTEASVIPEDKWLAVLSNDGSHDGQWYYGVTTTGIFCRPSCKSKPPNRSHVRIFETSKDALSERFRPCKRCKPVQRQLPDEEWEAQARAYIEAHYQEPLTLSHLADVLHLSPYHLQRTFKRLTGLTPAAYIQQIRIREAMKLLASTHLPVTDIAGQVGYSNAAHFTTRFQNVTGLTPTQYRGAKQQP
;
A
#
# COMPACT_ATOMS: atom_id res chain seq x y z
N MET A 1 16.07 25.31 -37.37
CA MET A 1 15.16 24.42 -38.11
C MET A 1 15.52 22.99 -37.64
N GLY A 2 14.92 22.56 -36.59
CA GLY A 2 15.15 21.23 -36.01
C GLY A 2 14.13 20.26 -36.59
N ASN A 3 14.61 19.31 -37.34
CA ASN A 3 13.83 18.23 -37.94
C ASN A 3 13.29 17.34 -36.83
N THR A 4 12.02 17.49 -36.50
CA THR A 4 11.34 16.58 -35.55
C THR A 4 10.88 15.39 -36.40
N GLU A 5 11.79 14.43 -36.64
CA GLU A 5 11.36 13.10 -37.09
C GLU A 5 10.37 12.56 -36.06
N ALA A 6 9.13 12.38 -36.49
CA ALA A 6 8.13 11.68 -35.73
C ALA A 6 8.64 10.25 -35.55
N SER A 7 9.28 9.98 -34.42
CA SER A 7 9.77 8.66 -34.07
C SER A 7 8.56 7.71 -34.05
N VAL A 8 8.48 6.87 -35.09
CA VAL A 8 7.43 5.84 -35.20
C VAL A 8 7.63 4.89 -34.05
N ILE A 9 6.63 4.80 -33.16
CA ILE A 9 6.66 3.84 -32.05
C ILE A 9 6.88 2.41 -32.59
N PRO A 10 7.87 1.66 -32.09
CA PRO A 10 8.10 0.27 -32.45
C PRO A 10 6.84 -0.58 -32.26
N GLU A 11 6.63 -1.57 -33.13
CA GLU A 11 5.40 -2.36 -33.14
C GLU A 11 5.18 -3.14 -31.85
N ASP A 12 6.23 -3.72 -31.29
CA ASP A 12 6.22 -4.44 -30.02
C ASP A 12 5.76 -3.54 -28.86
N LYS A 13 6.30 -2.32 -28.77
CA LYS A 13 5.90 -1.34 -27.75
C LYS A 13 4.47 -0.85 -27.98
N TRP A 14 4.04 -0.71 -29.23
CA TRP A 14 2.66 -0.33 -29.53
C TRP A 14 1.67 -1.41 -29.11
N LEU A 15 1.96 -2.68 -29.37
CA LEU A 15 1.14 -3.82 -28.94
C LEU A 15 1.06 -3.89 -27.41
N ALA A 16 2.15 -3.64 -26.70
CA ALA A 16 2.15 -3.58 -25.23
C ALA A 16 1.24 -2.46 -24.68
N VAL A 17 1.19 -1.30 -25.34
CA VAL A 17 0.26 -0.22 -24.98
C VAL A 17 -1.20 -0.63 -25.22
N LEU A 18 -1.49 -1.27 -26.34
CA LEU A 18 -2.85 -1.71 -26.67
C LEU A 18 -3.38 -2.79 -25.73
N SER A 19 -2.52 -3.73 -25.35
CA SER A 19 -2.86 -4.84 -24.44
C SER A 19 -2.78 -4.47 -22.96
N ASN A 20 -2.34 -3.24 -22.63
CA ASN A 20 -2.06 -2.80 -21.25
C ASN A 20 -1.07 -3.74 -20.53
N ASP A 21 0.01 -4.10 -21.20
CA ASP A 21 0.96 -5.10 -20.72
C ASP A 21 1.82 -4.55 -19.57
N GLY A 22 1.60 -5.08 -18.38
CA GLY A 22 2.33 -4.70 -17.16
C GLY A 22 3.75 -5.26 -17.07
N SER A 23 4.14 -6.22 -17.92
CA SER A 23 5.49 -6.80 -17.89
C SER A 23 6.57 -5.79 -18.27
N HIS A 24 6.20 -4.73 -18.96
CA HIS A 24 7.07 -3.63 -19.37
C HIS A 24 7.05 -2.42 -18.43
N ASP A 25 6.26 -2.46 -17.36
CA ASP A 25 6.18 -1.33 -16.43
C ASP A 25 7.54 -1.07 -15.74
N GLY A 26 7.96 0.18 -15.77
CA GLY A 26 9.26 0.59 -15.24
C GLY A 26 10.44 0.44 -16.20
N GLN A 27 10.28 -0.27 -17.31
CA GLN A 27 11.32 -0.40 -18.34
C GLN A 27 11.30 0.76 -19.34
N TRP A 28 10.11 1.26 -19.68
CA TRP A 28 9.89 2.41 -20.55
C TRP A 28 8.51 3.02 -20.29
N TYR A 29 8.29 4.20 -20.89
CA TYR A 29 7.07 5.00 -20.75
C TYR A 29 6.63 5.52 -22.10
N TYR A 30 5.35 5.84 -22.26
CA TYR A 30 4.86 6.52 -23.44
C TYR A 30 4.17 7.84 -23.10
N GLY A 31 4.45 8.86 -23.87
CA GLY A 31 3.82 10.18 -23.77
C GLY A 31 2.88 10.44 -24.93
N VAL A 32 1.76 11.09 -24.65
CA VAL A 32 0.78 11.52 -25.66
C VAL A 32 1.01 13.00 -25.93
N THR A 33 1.56 13.33 -27.11
CA THR A 33 2.00 14.69 -27.47
C THR A 33 0.87 15.71 -27.44
N THR A 34 -0.36 15.30 -27.80
CA THR A 34 -1.54 16.17 -27.80
C THR A 34 -2.01 16.58 -26.41
N THR A 35 -1.73 15.78 -25.39
CA THR A 35 -2.16 16.04 -24.00
C THR A 35 -1.01 16.44 -23.08
N GLY A 36 0.23 16.19 -23.50
CA GLY A 36 1.42 16.35 -22.65
C GLY A 36 1.43 15.43 -21.44
N ILE A 37 0.76 14.26 -21.53
CA ILE A 37 0.67 13.31 -20.43
C ILE A 37 1.47 12.05 -20.79
N PHE A 38 2.30 11.55 -19.86
CA PHE A 38 2.95 10.27 -20.04
C PHE A 38 2.42 9.20 -19.08
N CYS A 39 2.45 7.97 -19.57
CA CYS A 39 1.89 6.78 -18.93
C CYS A 39 2.91 5.63 -18.95
N ARG A 40 2.65 4.62 -18.14
CA ARG A 40 3.31 3.32 -18.26
C ARG A 40 2.51 2.39 -19.19
N PRO A 41 3.13 1.33 -19.75
CA PRO A 41 2.47 0.41 -20.69
C PRO A 41 1.15 -0.17 -20.20
N SER A 42 1.05 -0.55 -18.92
CA SER A 42 -0.15 -1.11 -18.30
C SER A 42 -1.30 -0.11 -18.05
N CYS A 43 -1.20 1.11 -18.55
CA CYS A 43 -2.21 2.14 -18.27
C CYS A 43 -3.56 1.84 -18.91
N LYS A 44 -4.59 1.63 -18.08
CA LYS A 44 -5.98 1.37 -18.52
C LYS A 44 -6.73 2.63 -19.00
N SER A 45 -6.02 3.61 -19.52
CA SER A 45 -6.64 4.74 -20.24
C SER A 45 -6.99 4.30 -21.66
N LYS A 46 -7.91 5.03 -22.30
CA LYS A 46 -8.19 4.80 -23.74
C LYS A 46 -6.87 4.89 -24.52
N PRO A 47 -6.57 3.93 -25.40
CA PRO A 47 -5.38 3.99 -26.23
C PRO A 47 -5.33 5.31 -27.04
N PRO A 48 -4.18 5.98 -27.09
CA PRO A 48 -4.01 7.20 -27.87
C PRO A 48 -3.94 6.89 -29.38
N ASN A 49 -3.98 7.93 -30.21
CA ASN A 49 -3.62 7.75 -31.61
C ASN A 49 -2.10 7.48 -31.70
N ARG A 50 -1.71 6.42 -32.41
CA ARG A 50 -0.31 5.99 -32.58
C ARG A 50 0.62 7.13 -33.05
N SER A 51 0.16 7.99 -33.96
CA SER A 51 0.94 9.13 -34.50
C SER A 51 1.26 10.20 -33.43
N HIS A 52 0.58 10.19 -32.30
CA HIS A 52 0.80 11.14 -31.21
C HIS A 52 1.55 10.54 -30.01
N VAL A 53 2.10 9.33 -30.17
CA VAL A 53 2.84 8.66 -29.11
C VAL A 53 4.33 8.85 -29.25
N ARG A 54 4.99 9.21 -28.14
CA ARG A 54 6.45 9.19 -27.98
C ARG A 54 6.84 8.23 -26.90
N ILE A 55 7.98 7.55 -27.09
CA ILE A 55 8.54 6.62 -26.10
C ILE A 55 9.64 7.33 -25.33
N PHE A 56 9.69 7.04 -24.02
CA PHE A 56 10.72 7.50 -23.08
C PHE A 56 11.30 6.29 -22.37
N GLU A 57 12.61 6.24 -22.23
CA GLU A 57 13.28 5.15 -21.51
C GLU A 57 13.09 5.30 -20.01
N THR A 58 13.04 6.53 -19.50
CA THR A 58 12.83 6.82 -18.09
C THR A 58 11.71 7.84 -17.87
N SER A 59 11.12 7.83 -16.69
CA SER A 59 10.16 8.86 -16.29
C SER A 59 10.81 10.26 -16.19
N LYS A 60 12.13 10.31 -15.94
CA LYS A 60 12.89 11.56 -15.90
C LYS A 60 12.97 12.21 -17.30
N ASP A 61 13.15 11.40 -18.34
CA ASP A 61 13.17 11.89 -19.72
C ASP A 61 11.84 12.52 -20.12
N ALA A 62 10.73 11.85 -19.75
CA ALA A 62 9.40 12.40 -19.99
C ALA A 62 9.18 13.73 -19.25
N LEU A 63 9.63 13.83 -17.99
CA LEU A 63 9.53 15.06 -17.19
C LEU A 63 10.41 16.20 -17.78
N SER A 64 11.63 15.89 -18.24
CA SER A 64 12.54 16.87 -18.83
C SER A 64 11.96 17.48 -20.12
N GLU A 65 11.17 16.71 -20.86
CA GLU A 65 10.43 17.15 -22.03
C GLU A 65 9.05 17.75 -21.69
N ARG A 66 8.82 18.10 -20.43
CA ARG A 66 7.61 18.77 -19.93
C ARG A 66 6.33 17.95 -20.03
N PHE A 67 6.42 16.62 -20.14
CA PHE A 67 5.25 15.77 -19.99
C PHE A 67 4.86 15.64 -18.52
N ARG A 68 3.56 15.64 -18.24
CA ARG A 68 3.02 15.44 -16.88
C ARG A 68 2.70 13.96 -16.64
N PRO A 69 2.94 13.45 -15.44
CA PRO A 69 2.57 12.07 -15.12
C PRO A 69 1.05 11.87 -15.14
N CYS A 70 0.62 10.75 -15.70
CA CYS A 70 -0.78 10.35 -15.70
C CYS A 70 -1.30 10.15 -14.28
N LYS A 71 -2.41 10.82 -13.92
CA LYS A 71 -3.04 10.68 -12.60
C LYS A 71 -3.63 9.28 -12.35
N ARG A 72 -3.95 8.53 -13.42
CA ARG A 72 -4.54 7.18 -13.32
C ARG A 72 -3.47 6.13 -13.04
N CYS A 73 -2.43 6.04 -13.86
CA CYS A 73 -1.39 5.02 -13.71
C CYS A 73 -0.19 5.47 -12.87
N LYS A 74 -0.07 6.76 -12.54
CA LYS A 74 0.97 7.34 -11.68
C LYS A 74 2.39 6.82 -12.01
N PRO A 75 2.90 7.08 -13.23
CA PRO A 75 4.11 6.43 -13.76
C PRO A 75 5.41 6.79 -13.02
N VAL A 76 5.40 7.88 -12.24
CA VAL A 76 6.56 8.33 -11.43
C VAL A 76 6.62 7.63 -10.07
N GLN A 77 5.48 7.15 -9.59
CA GLN A 77 5.44 6.36 -8.37
C GLN A 77 6.00 4.96 -8.68
N ARG A 78 7.14 4.64 -8.06
CA ARG A 78 7.68 3.29 -8.08
C ARG A 78 6.62 2.38 -7.45
N GLN A 79 5.86 1.66 -8.27
CA GLN A 79 5.01 0.60 -7.75
C GLN A 79 5.95 -0.56 -7.43
N LEU A 80 6.25 -0.71 -6.17
CA LEU A 80 6.80 -1.96 -5.67
C LEU A 80 5.82 -3.09 -6.03
N PRO A 81 6.32 -4.30 -6.34
CA PRO A 81 5.48 -5.48 -6.44
C PRO A 81 4.53 -5.55 -5.22
N ASP A 82 3.33 -6.07 -5.43
CA ASP A 82 2.31 -6.12 -4.37
C ASP A 82 2.83 -6.78 -3.09
N GLU A 83 3.71 -7.76 -3.20
CA GLU A 83 4.35 -8.46 -2.09
C GLU A 83 5.36 -7.59 -1.34
N GLU A 84 6.12 -6.75 -2.04
CA GLU A 84 7.11 -5.87 -1.41
C GLU A 84 6.46 -4.76 -0.58
N TRP A 85 5.44 -4.08 -1.11
CA TRP A 85 4.79 -3.04 -0.34
C TRP A 85 3.89 -3.62 0.76
N GLU A 86 3.35 -4.83 0.58
CA GLU A 86 2.62 -5.55 1.63
C GLU A 86 3.56 -5.87 2.81
N ALA A 87 4.77 -6.35 2.53
CA ALA A 87 5.78 -6.58 3.55
C ALA A 87 6.18 -5.29 4.27
N GLN A 88 6.33 -4.16 3.52
CA GLN A 88 6.57 -2.85 4.12
C GLN A 88 5.40 -2.38 4.99
N ALA A 89 4.15 -2.61 4.55
CA ALA A 89 2.97 -2.28 5.33
C ALA A 89 2.93 -3.06 6.64
N ARG A 90 3.23 -4.36 6.62
CA ARG A 90 3.30 -5.19 7.83
C ARG A 90 4.40 -4.73 8.77
N ALA A 91 5.60 -4.52 8.25
CA ALA A 91 6.73 -4.04 9.05
C ALA A 91 6.42 -2.69 9.71
N TYR A 92 5.80 -1.76 8.95
CA TYR A 92 5.40 -0.46 9.50
C TYR A 92 4.35 -0.61 10.60
N ILE A 93 3.32 -1.44 10.40
CA ILE A 93 2.29 -1.71 11.41
C ILE A 93 2.93 -2.33 12.66
N GLU A 94 3.82 -3.30 12.50
CA GLU A 94 4.51 -3.97 13.62
C GLU A 94 5.41 -3.04 14.43
N ALA A 95 5.98 -2.02 13.79
CA ALA A 95 6.78 -0.99 14.48
C ALA A 95 5.93 0.08 15.18
N HIS A 96 4.71 0.36 14.67
CA HIS A 96 3.90 1.51 15.07
C HIS A 96 2.50 1.15 15.59
N TYR A 97 2.21 -0.13 15.90
CA TYR A 97 0.88 -0.59 16.31
C TYR A 97 0.31 0.14 17.53
N GLN A 98 1.17 0.70 18.38
CA GLN A 98 0.78 1.46 19.57
C GLN A 98 0.17 2.82 19.23
N GLU A 99 0.50 3.37 18.07
CA GLU A 99 0.06 4.68 17.62
C GLU A 99 -1.35 4.64 16.99
N PRO A 100 -2.04 5.78 16.86
CA PRO A 100 -3.33 5.84 16.17
C PRO A 100 -3.15 5.66 14.66
N LEU A 101 -3.01 4.41 14.22
CA LEU A 101 -2.86 4.05 12.82
C LEU A 101 -4.23 4.03 12.12
N THR A 102 -4.41 4.95 11.17
CA THR A 102 -5.56 4.96 10.25
C THR A 102 -5.18 4.40 8.89
N LEU A 103 -6.18 3.93 8.12
CA LEU A 103 -5.96 3.48 6.75
C LEU A 103 -5.37 4.59 5.87
N SER A 104 -5.82 5.84 6.05
CA SER A 104 -5.31 7.01 5.32
C SER A 104 -3.84 7.26 5.64
N HIS A 105 -3.46 7.24 6.92
CA HIS A 105 -2.07 7.42 7.33
C HIS A 105 -1.15 6.34 6.74
N LEU A 106 -1.56 5.07 6.82
CA LEU A 106 -0.80 3.98 6.18
C LEU A 106 -0.67 4.14 4.67
N ALA A 107 -1.74 4.59 4.01
CA ALA A 107 -1.73 4.83 2.58
C ALA A 107 -0.78 5.99 2.19
N ASP A 108 -0.75 7.04 2.99
CA ASP A 108 0.16 8.19 2.79
C ASP A 108 1.63 7.76 2.95
N VAL A 109 1.96 7.03 4.01
CA VAL A 109 3.32 6.50 4.27
C VAL A 109 3.80 5.59 3.13
N LEU A 110 2.92 4.75 2.61
CA LEU A 110 3.23 3.80 1.54
C LEU A 110 3.05 4.40 0.13
N HIS A 111 2.69 5.68 0.03
CA HIS A 111 2.37 6.36 -1.23
C HIS A 111 1.32 5.65 -2.09
N LEU A 112 0.34 5.01 -1.44
CA LEU A 112 -0.78 4.30 -2.07
C LEU A 112 -2.10 5.04 -1.89
N SER A 113 -3.11 4.69 -2.69
CA SER A 113 -4.47 5.10 -2.35
C SER A 113 -5.04 4.20 -1.23
N PRO A 114 -5.88 4.73 -0.29
CA PRO A 114 -6.52 3.92 0.74
C PRO A 114 -7.30 2.73 0.18
N TYR A 115 -7.98 2.91 -0.96
CA TYR A 115 -8.72 1.84 -1.63
C TYR A 115 -7.79 0.71 -2.12
N HIS A 116 -6.66 1.06 -2.75
CA HIS A 116 -5.69 0.08 -3.24
C HIS A 116 -5.07 -0.68 -2.07
N LEU A 117 -4.61 0.04 -1.04
CA LEU A 117 -4.06 -0.55 0.18
C LEU A 117 -5.05 -1.55 0.82
N GLN A 118 -6.29 -1.12 1.06
CA GLN A 118 -7.33 -1.95 1.67
C GLN A 118 -7.55 -3.26 0.91
N ARG A 119 -7.74 -3.15 -0.41
CA ARG A 119 -8.09 -4.29 -1.27
C ARG A 119 -6.95 -5.27 -1.42
N THR A 120 -5.75 -4.76 -1.72
CA THR A 120 -4.61 -5.62 -2.02
C THR A 120 -4.03 -6.23 -0.75
N PHE A 121 -3.94 -5.48 0.36
CA PHE A 121 -3.54 -6.03 1.64
C PHE A 121 -4.45 -7.19 2.07
N LYS A 122 -5.79 -7.01 1.95
CA LYS A 122 -6.75 -8.09 2.24
C LYS A 122 -6.57 -9.30 1.31
N ARG A 123 -6.28 -9.07 0.02
CA ARG A 123 -6.06 -10.16 -0.94
C ARG A 123 -4.82 -10.99 -0.60
N LEU A 124 -3.73 -10.35 -0.16
CA LEU A 124 -2.46 -11.01 0.13
C LEU A 124 -2.43 -11.64 1.52
N THR A 125 -2.97 -10.96 2.53
CA THR A 125 -2.88 -11.40 3.94
C THR A 125 -4.15 -12.10 4.45
N GLY A 126 -5.25 -12.03 3.72
CA GLY A 126 -6.57 -12.47 4.18
C GLY A 126 -7.27 -11.47 5.13
N LEU A 127 -6.56 -10.46 5.64
CA LEU A 127 -7.03 -9.50 6.62
C LEU A 127 -7.04 -8.07 6.08
N THR A 128 -7.96 -7.25 6.56
CA THR A 128 -7.85 -5.81 6.33
C THR A 128 -6.70 -5.22 7.17
N PRO A 129 -6.08 -4.08 6.77
CA PRO A 129 -5.07 -3.41 7.59
C PRO A 129 -5.53 -3.17 9.02
N ALA A 130 -6.76 -2.70 9.22
CA ALA A 130 -7.35 -2.48 10.55
C ALA A 130 -7.46 -3.77 11.37
N ALA A 131 -7.89 -4.89 10.75
CA ALA A 131 -7.96 -6.18 11.41
C ALA A 131 -6.56 -6.70 11.79
N TYR A 132 -5.57 -6.49 10.93
CA TYR A 132 -4.18 -6.86 11.18
C TYR A 132 -3.59 -6.07 12.36
N ILE A 133 -3.81 -4.76 12.42
CA ILE A 133 -3.41 -3.92 13.57
C ILE A 133 -4.04 -4.45 14.87
N GLN A 134 -5.34 -4.75 14.86
CA GLN A 134 -6.04 -5.30 16.03
C GLN A 134 -5.43 -6.63 16.47
N GLN A 135 -5.12 -7.51 15.53
CA GLN A 135 -4.51 -8.81 15.84
C GLN A 135 -3.15 -8.65 16.53
N ILE A 136 -2.31 -7.74 16.03
CA ILE A 136 -1.01 -7.45 16.66
C ILE A 136 -1.20 -6.91 18.07
N ARG A 137 -2.08 -5.91 18.26
CA ARG A 137 -2.37 -5.32 19.57
C ARG A 137 -2.82 -6.37 20.59
N ILE A 138 -3.71 -7.27 20.20
CA ILE A 138 -4.18 -8.35 21.09
C ILE A 138 -3.05 -9.33 21.39
N ARG A 139 -2.25 -9.72 20.39
CA ARG A 139 -1.09 -10.60 20.59
C ARG A 139 -0.08 -10.01 21.59
N GLU A 140 0.24 -8.74 21.47
CA GLU A 140 1.17 -8.07 22.39
C GLU A 140 0.55 -7.90 23.78
N ALA A 141 -0.76 -7.61 23.87
CA ALA A 141 -1.47 -7.59 25.15
C ALA A 141 -1.44 -8.96 25.85
N MET A 142 -1.60 -10.06 25.12
CA MET A 142 -1.50 -11.43 25.68
C MET A 142 -0.12 -11.68 26.29
N LYS A 143 0.96 -11.21 25.65
CA LYS A 143 2.32 -11.31 26.18
C LYS A 143 2.45 -10.53 27.49
N LEU A 144 2.03 -9.26 27.51
CA LEU A 144 2.08 -8.40 28.69
C LEU A 144 1.24 -8.96 29.87
N LEU A 145 0.05 -9.47 29.57
CA LEU A 145 -0.81 -10.09 30.59
C LEU A 145 -0.19 -11.35 31.22
N ALA A 146 0.54 -12.14 30.41
CA ALA A 146 1.19 -13.35 30.89
C ALA A 146 2.49 -13.07 31.69
N SER A 147 3.24 -12.01 31.31
CA SER A 147 4.58 -11.75 31.83
C SER A 147 4.66 -10.62 32.86
N THR A 148 3.58 -9.85 33.07
CA THR A 148 3.59 -8.69 33.97
C THR A 148 2.37 -8.65 34.90
N HIS A 149 2.47 -7.86 35.96
CA HIS A 149 1.36 -7.53 36.86
C HIS A 149 0.74 -6.15 36.61
N LEU A 150 1.05 -5.53 35.46
CA LEU A 150 0.53 -4.20 35.09
C LEU A 150 -1.01 -4.20 35.10
N PRO A 151 -1.64 -3.09 35.51
CA PRO A 151 -3.09 -2.91 35.40
C PRO A 151 -3.56 -3.14 33.96
N VAL A 152 -4.74 -3.71 33.78
CA VAL A 152 -5.33 -3.95 32.44
C VAL A 152 -5.49 -2.65 31.65
N THR A 153 -5.78 -1.55 32.35
CA THR A 153 -5.86 -0.19 31.77
C THR A 153 -4.54 0.27 31.15
N ASP A 154 -3.44 0.00 31.84
CA ASP A 154 -2.10 0.39 31.40
C ASP A 154 -1.65 -0.47 30.21
N ILE A 155 -1.94 -1.77 30.24
CA ILE A 155 -1.70 -2.67 29.12
C ILE A 155 -2.51 -2.21 27.89
N ALA A 156 -3.79 -1.83 28.08
CA ALA A 156 -4.62 -1.30 27.00
C ALA A 156 -3.96 -0.07 26.35
N GLY A 157 -3.49 0.88 27.16
CA GLY A 157 -2.76 2.07 26.69
C GLY A 157 -1.48 1.70 25.94
N GLN A 158 -0.65 0.82 26.50
CA GLN A 158 0.63 0.40 25.89
C GLN A 158 0.45 -0.29 24.55
N VAL A 159 -0.64 -1.00 24.32
CA VAL A 159 -0.92 -1.64 23.04
C VAL A 159 -1.77 -0.78 22.08
N GLY A 160 -1.96 0.50 22.40
CA GLY A 160 -2.57 1.47 21.50
C GLY A 160 -4.09 1.59 21.57
N TYR A 161 -4.73 1.19 22.69
CA TYR A 161 -6.14 1.47 22.94
C TYR A 161 -6.29 2.67 23.86
N SER A 162 -6.96 3.70 23.38
CA SER A 162 -7.31 4.89 24.17
C SER A 162 -8.44 4.61 25.17
N ASN A 163 -9.18 3.51 25.04
CA ASN A 163 -10.32 3.15 25.90
C ASN A 163 -10.21 1.68 26.33
N ALA A 164 -10.06 1.47 27.64
CA ALA A 164 -9.90 0.14 28.25
C ALA A 164 -11.14 -0.74 28.11
N ALA A 165 -12.35 -0.17 28.08
CA ALA A 165 -13.58 -0.95 27.88
C ALA A 165 -13.63 -1.51 26.44
N HIS A 166 -13.29 -0.68 25.46
CA HIS A 166 -13.16 -1.13 24.06
C HIS A 166 -12.08 -2.21 23.90
N PHE A 167 -10.93 -2.04 24.56
CA PHE A 167 -9.89 -3.07 24.61
C PHE A 167 -10.44 -4.40 25.18
N THR A 168 -11.09 -4.38 26.35
CA THR A 168 -11.63 -5.57 27.00
C THR A 168 -12.59 -6.32 26.09
N THR A 169 -13.52 -5.60 25.45
CA THR A 169 -14.47 -6.20 24.51
C THR A 169 -13.75 -6.84 23.32
N ARG A 170 -12.76 -6.15 22.72
CA ARG A 170 -11.99 -6.68 21.60
C ARG A 170 -11.14 -7.88 21.98
N PHE A 171 -10.49 -7.83 23.13
CA PHE A 171 -9.70 -8.91 23.66
C PHE A 171 -10.55 -10.18 23.86
N GLN A 172 -11.71 -10.03 24.50
CA GLN A 172 -12.65 -11.13 24.73
C GLN A 172 -13.19 -11.73 23.41
N ASN A 173 -13.52 -10.89 22.43
CA ASN A 173 -13.99 -11.35 21.11
C ASN A 173 -12.93 -12.19 20.37
N VAL A 174 -11.64 -11.92 20.59
CA VAL A 174 -10.56 -12.64 19.92
C VAL A 174 -10.12 -13.88 20.70
N THR A 175 -10.07 -13.79 22.05
CA THR A 175 -9.49 -14.84 22.89
C THR A 175 -10.52 -15.72 23.57
N GLY A 176 -11.79 -15.31 23.60
CA GLY A 176 -12.85 -15.96 24.39
C GLY A 176 -12.83 -15.63 25.87
N LEU A 177 -11.80 -14.96 26.38
CA LEU A 177 -11.61 -14.64 27.82
C LEU A 177 -11.46 -13.13 28.01
N THR A 178 -11.90 -12.63 29.17
CA THR A 178 -11.53 -11.27 29.55
C THR A 178 -10.02 -11.20 29.86
N PRO A 179 -9.38 -10.01 29.77
CA PRO A 179 -7.95 -9.83 30.08
C PRO A 179 -7.58 -10.37 31.47
N THR A 180 -8.44 -10.13 32.45
CA THR A 180 -8.22 -10.62 33.83
C THR A 180 -8.30 -12.16 33.94
N GLN A 181 -9.28 -12.79 33.29
CA GLN A 181 -9.39 -14.24 33.20
C GLN A 181 -8.20 -14.87 32.48
N TYR A 182 -7.76 -14.24 31.37
CA TYR A 182 -6.59 -14.69 30.61
C TYR A 182 -5.32 -14.67 31.48
N ARG A 183 -5.11 -13.59 32.26
CA ARG A 183 -3.99 -13.45 33.17
C ARG A 183 -4.03 -14.59 34.22
N GLY A 184 -5.17 -14.78 34.86
CA GLY A 184 -5.33 -15.84 35.90
C GLY A 184 -5.02 -17.23 35.34
N ALA A 185 -5.46 -17.53 34.13
CA ALA A 185 -5.19 -18.81 33.48
C ALA A 185 -3.72 -19.04 33.08
N LYS A 186 -2.94 -17.96 32.89
CA LYS A 186 -1.54 -18.04 32.45
C LYS A 186 -0.52 -17.92 33.59
N GLN A 187 -0.91 -17.38 34.71
CA GLN A 187 -0.06 -17.19 35.90
C GLN A 187 -0.33 -18.23 37.03
N GLN A 188 -1.18 -19.18 36.76
CA GLN A 188 -1.28 -20.35 37.62
C GLN A 188 -0.09 -21.28 37.39
N PRO A 189 0.64 -21.72 38.46
CA PRO A 189 1.80 -22.60 38.35
C PRO A 189 1.46 -23.98 37.81
#